data_3ee6ab685fae960b6dd4bdabd886e3f1
#
_entry.id   3ee6ab685fae960b6dd4bdabd886e3f1
#
_cell.length_a   1.000
_cell.length_b   1.000
_cell.length_c   1.000
_cell.angle_alpha   90.00
_cell.angle_beta   90.00
_cell.angle_gamma   90.00
#
_symmetry.space_group_name_H-M   'P 1'
#
loop_
_entity.id
_entity.type
_entity.pdbx_description
1 polymer ?
#
loop_
_entity_poly.entity_id
_entity_poly.type
_entity_poly.pdbx_seq_one_letter_code
_entity_poly.pdbx_strand_id
1 'polypeptide(L)'
;MLGLDSHADISCAGRDAHILAQTEGRTCTVHLFNDSYDPMTGIKIINVLYKYENTEGGQYILEVNQCLDFTVTIVRSILCTNQVQHTGIIVNDVPKVCNPTSSQDIRVDDGKTVTTLEMNGPIPYLPISKPSINDVEYLPRIKMTADDIDWDPHKIFNQPHLSEYKYLKQDFDISYNIQGVDIYHLPYHHLKYLILLI
;
A
#
# COMPACT_ATOMS: atom_id res chain seq x y z
N MET A 1 8.63 0.50 -10.93
CA MET A 1 7.21 0.09 -10.82
C MET A 1 6.85 0.02 -9.35
N LEU A 2 5.83 0.74 -8.93
CA LEU A 2 5.27 0.74 -7.57
C LEU A 2 3.96 -0.04 -7.61
N GLY A 3 4.00 -1.31 -7.22
CA GLY A 3 2.81 -2.19 -7.21
C GLY A 3 1.88 -1.84 -6.06
N LEU A 4 0.57 -1.90 -6.29
CA LEU A 4 -0.42 -1.72 -5.24
C LEU A 4 -0.80 -3.07 -4.65
N ASP A 5 -0.88 -3.13 -3.32
CA ASP A 5 -1.32 -4.33 -2.60
C ASP A 5 -2.24 -3.95 -1.43
N SER A 6 -3.52 -4.32 -1.57
CA SER A 6 -4.54 -4.10 -0.54
C SER A 6 -4.43 -5.07 0.64
N HIS A 7 -3.63 -6.12 0.52
CA HIS A 7 -3.37 -7.09 1.58
C HIS A 7 -2.07 -6.81 2.33
N ALA A 8 -1.25 -5.87 1.85
CA ALA A 8 -0.07 -5.43 2.58
C ALA A 8 -0.48 -4.59 3.79
N ASP A 9 0.12 -4.84 4.94
CA ASP A 9 -0.11 -4.05 6.15
C ASP A 9 0.65 -2.72 6.15
N ILE A 10 1.75 -2.65 5.39
CA ILE A 10 2.64 -1.49 5.30
C ILE A 10 3.35 -1.49 3.94
N SER A 11 3.63 -0.30 3.44
CA SER A 11 4.38 -0.12 2.19
C SER A 11 5.83 -0.61 2.33
N CYS A 12 6.39 -1.15 1.24
CA CYS A 12 7.76 -1.67 1.19
C CYS A 12 8.55 -0.94 0.09
N ALA A 13 9.70 -0.39 0.45
CA ALA A 13 10.58 0.29 -0.48
C ALA A 13 11.60 -0.67 -1.09
N GLY A 14 11.63 -0.78 -2.42
CA GLY A 14 12.60 -1.52 -3.21
C GLY A 14 13.73 -0.64 -3.76
N ARG A 15 14.53 -1.19 -4.66
CA ARG A 15 15.70 -0.51 -5.27
C ARG A 15 15.37 0.73 -6.09
N ASP A 16 14.13 0.83 -6.55
CA ASP A 16 13.59 1.96 -7.32
C ASP A 16 13.23 3.18 -6.45
N ALA A 17 13.34 3.05 -5.13
CA ALA A 17 13.11 4.14 -4.18
C ALA A 17 14.33 5.06 -4.04
N HIS A 18 14.07 6.34 -3.77
CA HIS A 18 15.05 7.31 -3.27
C HIS A 18 14.77 7.54 -1.78
N ILE A 19 15.69 7.16 -0.91
CA ILE A 19 15.52 7.33 0.54
C ILE A 19 15.62 8.82 0.87
N LEU A 20 14.55 9.38 1.44
CA LEU A 20 14.51 10.77 1.93
C LEU A 20 15.04 10.87 3.36
N ALA A 21 14.54 10.01 4.24
CA ALA A 21 14.92 9.99 5.64
C ALA A 21 14.69 8.60 6.24
N GLN A 22 15.41 8.31 7.31
CA GLN A 22 15.13 7.17 8.18
C GLN A 22 14.44 7.69 9.44
N THR A 23 13.35 7.05 9.85
CA THR A 23 12.70 7.33 11.13
C THR A 23 13.58 6.79 12.25
N GLU A 24 14.12 7.70 13.08
CA GLU A 24 15.08 7.33 14.13
C GLU A 24 14.50 6.28 15.09
N GLY A 25 15.27 5.20 15.29
CA GLY A 25 14.98 4.15 16.27
C GLY A 25 13.76 3.28 15.95
N ARG A 26 13.01 3.52 14.88
CA ARG A 26 11.87 2.69 14.51
C ARG A 26 12.29 1.54 13.60
N THR A 27 12.00 0.35 14.08
CA THR A 27 12.15 -0.89 13.32
C THR A 27 10.90 -1.75 13.48
N CYS A 28 10.73 -2.69 12.58
CA CYS A 28 9.64 -3.65 12.66
C CYS A 28 10.17 -5.07 12.47
N THR A 29 9.38 -6.05 12.91
CA THR A 29 9.58 -7.47 12.64
C THR A 29 8.55 -7.90 11.62
N VAL A 30 9.02 -8.47 10.51
CA VAL A 30 8.17 -9.00 9.45
C VAL A 30 8.07 -10.50 9.60
N HIS A 31 6.85 -11.00 9.79
CA HIS A 31 6.54 -12.42 9.79
C HIS A 31 6.15 -12.85 8.39
N LEU A 32 6.74 -13.93 7.90
CA LEU A 32 6.35 -14.52 6.62
C LEU A 32 5.06 -15.34 6.80
N PHE A 33 4.35 -15.58 5.71
CA PHE A 33 3.08 -16.32 5.74
C PHE A 33 3.24 -17.79 6.21
N ASN A 34 4.45 -18.32 6.12
CA ASN A 34 4.78 -19.69 6.53
C ASN A 34 5.65 -19.65 7.79
N ASP A 35 5.14 -20.23 8.86
CA ASP A 35 5.83 -20.33 10.16
C ASP A 35 7.14 -21.14 10.10
N SER A 36 7.45 -21.80 8.98
CA SER A 36 8.73 -22.49 8.77
C SER A 36 9.91 -21.54 8.49
N TYR A 37 9.63 -20.27 8.25
CA TYR A 37 10.66 -19.25 8.04
C TYR A 37 10.81 -18.38 9.27
N ASP A 38 12.06 -18.11 9.66
CA ASP A 38 12.34 -17.19 10.75
C ASP A 38 11.86 -15.77 10.41
N PRO A 39 11.28 -15.05 11.38
CA PRO A 39 10.89 -13.66 11.19
C PRO A 39 12.10 -12.78 10.83
N MET A 40 11.91 -11.86 9.91
CA MET A 40 12.91 -10.83 9.61
C MET A 40 12.79 -9.70 10.65
N THR A 41 13.80 -9.58 11.52
CA THR A 41 13.81 -8.58 12.59
C THR A 41 14.65 -7.36 12.25
N GLY A 42 14.36 -6.22 12.90
CA GLY A 42 15.14 -5.00 12.77
C GLY A 42 15.02 -4.32 11.42
N ILE A 43 13.95 -4.58 10.65
CA ILE A 43 13.68 -3.89 9.39
C ILE A 43 13.41 -2.42 9.70
N LYS A 44 14.20 -1.54 9.10
CA LYS A 44 14.09 -0.09 9.31
C LYS A 44 12.81 0.45 8.68
N ILE A 45 12.25 1.49 9.31
CA ILE A 45 11.17 2.29 8.74
C ILE A 45 11.76 3.55 8.15
N ILE A 46 11.48 3.80 6.88
CA ILE A 46 12.06 4.91 6.10
C ILE A 46 10.97 5.68 5.35
N ASN A 47 11.30 6.91 4.98
CA ASN A 47 10.52 7.73 4.08
C ASN A 47 11.21 7.76 2.72
N VAL A 48 10.44 7.61 1.65
CA VAL A 48 10.99 7.46 0.30
C VAL A 48 10.27 8.32 -0.72
N LEU A 49 10.97 8.60 -1.81
CA LEU A 49 10.48 9.36 -2.95
C LEU A 49 10.55 8.53 -4.22
N TYR A 50 9.55 8.71 -5.06
CA TYR A 50 9.49 8.17 -6.42
C TYR A 50 9.16 9.29 -7.40
N LYS A 51 9.72 9.24 -8.60
CA LYS A 51 9.30 10.08 -9.70
C LYS A 51 8.19 9.40 -10.46
N TYR A 52 7.10 10.12 -10.68
CA TYR A 52 5.93 9.71 -11.46
C TYR A 52 5.71 10.70 -12.60
N GLU A 53 5.37 10.18 -13.77
CA GLU A 53 4.93 10.98 -14.93
C GLU A 53 3.53 10.54 -15.33
N ASN A 54 2.61 11.49 -15.39
CA ASN A 54 1.23 11.21 -15.79
C ASN A 54 1.13 11.11 -17.34
N THR A 55 -0.03 10.67 -17.83
CA THR A 55 -0.29 10.48 -19.26
C THR A 55 -0.25 11.78 -20.07
N GLU A 56 -0.31 12.94 -19.42
CA GLU A 56 -0.24 14.27 -20.04
C GLU A 56 1.17 14.87 -20.02
N GLY A 57 2.17 14.11 -19.50
CA GLY A 57 3.55 14.55 -19.39
C GLY A 57 3.86 15.39 -18.13
N GLY A 58 2.90 15.54 -17.22
CA GLY A 58 3.13 16.18 -15.92
C GLY A 58 3.99 15.28 -15.03
N GLN A 59 5.05 15.86 -14.46
CA GLN A 59 5.99 15.12 -13.60
C GLN A 59 5.81 15.51 -12.13
N TYR A 60 5.86 14.52 -11.24
CA TYR A 60 5.63 14.67 -9.81
C TYR A 60 6.59 13.81 -9.00
N ILE A 61 6.81 14.20 -7.77
CA ILE A 61 7.42 13.35 -6.75
C ILE A 61 6.31 12.77 -5.88
N LEU A 62 6.21 11.44 -5.84
CA LEU A 62 5.37 10.74 -4.89
C LEU A 62 6.18 10.51 -3.61
N GLU A 63 5.71 11.06 -2.50
CA GLU A 63 6.31 10.88 -1.18
C GLU A 63 5.55 9.81 -0.42
N VAL A 64 6.22 8.70 -0.11
CA VAL A 64 5.65 7.59 0.66
C VAL A 64 6.42 7.47 1.97
N ASN A 65 5.76 7.82 3.05
CA ASN A 65 6.32 7.81 4.38
C ASN A 65 6.05 6.47 5.07
N GLN A 66 6.91 6.13 6.01
CA GLN A 66 6.81 4.94 6.85
C GLN A 66 6.75 3.62 6.04
N CYS A 67 7.72 3.45 5.12
CA CYS A 67 7.94 2.21 4.38
C CYS A 67 8.93 1.31 5.10
N LEU A 68 8.80 0.00 4.94
CA LEU A 68 9.84 -0.96 5.29
C LEU A 68 11.00 -0.86 4.30
N ASP A 69 12.23 -0.81 4.83
CA ASP A 69 13.45 -0.73 4.01
C ASP A 69 13.85 -2.10 3.46
N PHE A 70 13.47 -2.36 2.23
CA PHE A 70 13.92 -3.49 1.44
C PHE A 70 14.72 -3.06 0.20
N THR A 71 15.29 -1.85 0.22
CA THR A 71 15.99 -1.25 -0.93
C THR A 71 17.19 -2.06 -1.44
N VAL A 72 17.75 -2.94 -0.60
CA VAL A 72 18.85 -3.84 -0.99
C VAL A 72 18.38 -5.24 -1.41
N THR A 73 17.16 -5.64 -1.06
CA THR A 73 16.67 -7.02 -1.21
C THR A 73 15.64 -7.18 -2.31
N ILE A 74 14.68 -6.26 -2.45
CA ILE A 74 13.65 -6.35 -3.48
C ILE A 74 13.88 -5.33 -4.59
N VAL A 75 13.49 -5.72 -5.81
CA VAL A 75 13.68 -4.85 -6.99
C VAL A 75 12.58 -3.80 -7.07
N ARG A 76 11.35 -4.18 -6.75
CA ARG A 76 10.14 -3.37 -6.91
C ARG A 76 9.56 -2.99 -5.58
N SER A 77 9.08 -1.77 -5.49
CA SER A 77 8.38 -1.28 -4.30
C SER A 77 6.92 -1.71 -4.30
N ILE A 78 6.34 -1.79 -3.10
CA ILE A 78 4.94 -2.11 -2.86
C ILE A 78 4.30 -0.95 -2.09
N LEU A 79 3.17 -0.48 -2.55
CA LEU A 79 2.35 0.54 -1.91
C LEU A 79 1.16 -0.13 -1.22
N CYS A 80 1.09 -0.03 0.09
CA CYS A 80 -0.06 -0.46 0.88
C CYS A 80 -1.24 0.48 0.63
N THR A 81 -2.30 0.01 -0.02
CA THR A 81 -3.45 0.86 -0.35
C THR A 81 -4.20 1.31 0.89
N ASN A 82 -4.27 0.49 1.94
CA ASN A 82 -4.87 0.86 3.21
C ASN A 82 -4.14 2.02 3.89
N GLN A 83 -2.80 2.03 3.81
CA GLN A 83 -1.98 3.12 4.35
C GLN A 83 -2.22 4.43 3.59
N VAL A 84 -2.41 4.36 2.26
CA VAL A 84 -2.75 5.50 1.42
C VAL A 84 -4.16 6.01 1.72
N GLN A 85 -5.14 5.12 1.77
CA GLN A 85 -6.55 5.48 2.05
C GLN A 85 -6.73 6.09 3.44
N HIS A 86 -5.91 5.69 4.41
CA HIS A 86 -5.95 6.26 5.76
C HIS A 86 -5.63 7.76 5.79
N THR A 87 -4.94 8.29 4.79
CA THR A 87 -4.68 9.73 4.63
C THR A 87 -5.79 10.48 3.89
N GLY A 88 -6.91 9.83 3.60
CA GLY A 88 -8.04 10.41 2.86
C GLY A 88 -7.91 10.37 1.34
N ILE A 89 -6.85 9.74 0.83
CA ILE A 89 -6.64 9.55 -0.61
C ILE A 89 -7.57 8.43 -1.11
N ILE A 90 -8.25 8.67 -2.22
CA ILE A 90 -9.11 7.68 -2.86
C ILE A 90 -8.26 6.76 -3.74
N VAL A 91 -8.34 5.45 -3.51
CA VAL A 91 -7.66 4.43 -4.33
C VAL A 91 -8.71 3.54 -4.99
N ASN A 92 -8.71 3.52 -6.32
CA ASN A 92 -9.56 2.67 -7.15
C ASN A 92 -8.69 1.65 -7.88
N ASP A 93 -8.29 0.61 -7.18
CA ASP A 93 -7.34 -0.41 -7.65
C ASP A 93 -8.01 -1.67 -8.22
N VAL A 94 -9.34 -1.73 -8.25
CA VAL A 94 -10.06 -2.88 -8.80
C VAL A 94 -9.83 -2.96 -10.31
N PRO A 95 -9.34 -4.11 -10.83
CA PRO A 95 -9.14 -4.28 -12.27
C PRO A 95 -10.44 -4.16 -13.07
N LYS A 96 -10.39 -3.52 -14.24
CA LYS A 96 -11.56 -3.35 -15.13
C LYS A 96 -12.16 -4.67 -15.60
N VAL A 97 -11.37 -5.75 -15.62
CA VAL A 97 -11.87 -7.11 -15.92
C VAL A 97 -12.83 -7.61 -14.83
N CYS A 98 -12.61 -7.19 -13.58
CA CYS A 98 -13.47 -7.54 -12.44
C CYS A 98 -14.62 -6.55 -12.27
N ASN A 99 -14.37 -5.26 -12.55
CA ASN A 99 -15.36 -4.19 -12.53
C ASN A 99 -15.15 -3.24 -13.71
N PRO A 100 -15.94 -3.38 -14.82
CA PRO A 100 -15.77 -2.55 -16.01
C PRO A 100 -15.92 -1.04 -15.78
N THR A 101 -16.57 -0.63 -14.68
CA THR A 101 -16.75 0.79 -14.32
C THR A 101 -15.63 1.34 -13.44
N SER A 102 -14.65 0.51 -13.05
CA SER A 102 -13.50 0.95 -12.27
C SER A 102 -12.71 2.00 -13.06
N SER A 103 -12.37 3.11 -12.40
CA SER A 103 -11.53 4.14 -13.00
C SER A 103 -10.05 3.74 -13.04
N GLN A 104 -9.62 2.84 -12.17
CA GLN A 104 -8.22 2.42 -11.99
C GLN A 104 -7.31 3.64 -11.81
N ASP A 105 -7.53 4.39 -10.75
CA ASP A 105 -6.82 5.63 -10.45
C ASP A 105 -6.59 5.81 -8.94
N ILE A 106 -5.69 6.72 -8.62
CA ILE A 106 -5.52 7.28 -7.29
C ILE A 106 -5.84 8.77 -7.37
N ARG A 107 -6.69 9.27 -6.48
CA ARG A 107 -7.11 10.67 -6.44
C ARG A 107 -6.71 11.30 -5.12
N VAL A 108 -5.96 12.39 -5.22
CA VAL A 108 -5.52 13.21 -4.10
C VAL A 108 -6.23 14.57 -4.16
N ASP A 109 -6.19 15.35 -3.08
CA ASP A 109 -6.75 16.70 -2.99
C ASP A 109 -8.22 16.78 -3.47
N ASP A 110 -9.12 15.96 -2.91
CA ASP A 110 -10.53 15.88 -3.29
C ASP A 110 -10.75 15.60 -4.79
N GLY A 111 -9.84 14.86 -5.39
CA GLY A 111 -9.90 14.46 -6.80
C GLY A 111 -9.28 15.45 -7.78
N LYS A 112 -8.58 16.48 -7.30
CA LYS A 112 -7.89 17.45 -8.17
C LYS A 112 -6.69 16.85 -8.89
N THR A 113 -5.97 15.93 -8.23
CA THR A 113 -4.83 15.22 -8.82
C THR A 113 -5.18 13.77 -8.99
N VAL A 114 -5.07 13.27 -10.21
CA VAL A 114 -5.36 11.88 -10.56
C VAL A 114 -4.11 11.23 -11.11
N THR A 115 -3.76 10.08 -10.53
CA THR A 115 -2.70 9.21 -11.04
C THR A 115 -3.34 7.95 -11.62
N THR A 116 -3.14 7.68 -12.90
CA THR A 116 -3.70 6.50 -13.56
C THR A 116 -2.88 5.26 -13.20
N LEU A 117 -3.57 4.18 -12.87
CA LEU A 117 -2.95 2.87 -12.61
C LEU A 117 -2.83 2.07 -13.91
N GLU A 118 -1.69 1.45 -14.09
CA GLU A 118 -1.45 0.44 -15.11
C GLU A 118 -1.62 -0.96 -14.52
N MET A 119 -1.72 -1.97 -15.38
CA MET A 119 -1.85 -3.37 -14.96
C MET A 119 -0.65 -4.20 -15.38
N ASN A 120 -0.12 -4.99 -14.44
CA ASN A 120 0.84 -6.06 -14.73
C ASN A 120 0.20 -7.40 -14.33
N GLY A 121 -0.46 -8.05 -15.27
CA GLY A 121 -1.36 -9.15 -14.95
C GLY A 121 -2.52 -8.66 -14.05
N PRO A 122 -2.74 -9.28 -12.89
CA PRO A 122 -3.79 -8.87 -11.94
C PRO A 122 -3.36 -7.70 -11.03
N ILE A 123 -2.10 -7.29 -11.05
CA ILE A 123 -1.53 -6.33 -10.10
C ILE A 123 -1.62 -4.92 -10.69
N PRO A 124 -2.38 -3.99 -10.08
CA PRO A 124 -2.33 -2.58 -10.43
C PRO A 124 -1.01 -1.96 -9.96
N TYR A 125 -0.47 -1.03 -10.73
CA TYR A 125 0.78 -0.35 -10.37
C TYR A 125 0.84 1.08 -10.94
N LEU A 126 1.70 1.88 -10.32
CA LEU A 126 2.13 3.18 -10.84
C LEU A 126 3.47 3.01 -11.59
N PRO A 127 3.58 3.52 -12.82
CA PRO A 127 4.85 3.59 -13.54
C PRO A 127 5.74 4.66 -12.88
N ILE A 128 6.70 4.22 -12.08
CA ILE A 128 7.61 5.11 -11.36
C ILE A 128 9.05 4.89 -11.80
N SER A 129 9.89 5.89 -11.54
CA SER A 129 11.33 5.80 -11.62
C SER A 129 11.99 6.37 -10.38
N LYS A 130 13.28 6.09 -10.21
CA LYS A 130 14.07 6.72 -9.15
C LYS A 130 14.31 8.18 -9.50
N PRO A 131 13.94 9.15 -8.64
CA PRO A 131 14.17 10.55 -8.92
C PRO A 131 15.66 10.92 -8.87
N SER A 132 16.07 11.86 -9.70
CA SER A 132 17.34 12.56 -9.57
C SER A 132 17.27 13.60 -8.45
N ILE A 133 18.42 14.16 -8.06
CA ILE A 133 18.47 15.25 -7.08
C ILE A 133 17.68 16.46 -7.59
N ASN A 134 17.80 16.81 -8.86
CA ASN A 134 17.04 17.90 -9.46
C ASN A 134 15.54 17.66 -9.43
N ASP A 135 15.09 16.41 -9.71
CA ASP A 135 13.67 16.06 -9.62
C ASP A 135 13.14 16.30 -8.20
N VAL A 136 13.89 15.88 -7.18
CA VAL A 136 13.54 16.06 -5.76
C VAL A 136 13.43 17.53 -5.36
N GLU A 137 14.29 18.40 -5.94
CA GLU A 137 14.34 19.82 -5.64
C GLU A 137 13.24 20.63 -6.34
N TYR A 138 12.91 20.29 -7.60
CA TYR A 138 12.08 21.16 -8.45
C TYR A 138 10.71 20.62 -8.79
N LEU A 139 10.47 19.31 -8.69
CA LEU A 139 9.15 18.77 -9.04
C LEU A 139 8.14 18.92 -7.89
N PRO A 140 6.87 19.15 -8.21
CA PRO A 140 5.81 19.19 -7.22
C PRO A 140 5.68 17.85 -6.51
N ARG A 141 5.43 17.88 -5.19
CA ARG A 141 5.30 16.68 -4.35
C ARG A 141 3.84 16.33 -4.10
N ILE A 142 3.55 15.04 -4.17
CA ILE A 142 2.30 14.43 -3.76
C ILE A 142 2.60 13.52 -2.58
N LYS A 143 2.09 13.88 -1.39
CA LYS A 143 2.22 13.05 -0.20
C LYS A 143 1.18 11.94 -0.24
N MET A 144 1.64 10.69 -0.35
CA MET A 144 0.79 9.50 -0.47
C MET A 144 0.39 8.90 0.87
N THR A 145 1.24 9.08 1.89
CA THR A 145 1.01 8.53 3.25
C THR A 145 1.41 9.56 4.31
N ALA A 146 0.84 9.44 5.51
CA ALA A 146 1.13 10.35 6.62
C ALA A 146 2.58 10.23 7.12
N ASP A 147 3.13 11.33 7.60
CA ASP A 147 4.44 11.42 8.26
C ASP A 147 4.34 11.85 9.74
N ASP A 148 3.22 12.41 10.13
CA ASP A 148 2.94 12.99 11.45
C ASP A 148 2.22 12.02 12.41
N ILE A 149 1.63 10.95 11.86
CA ILE A 149 0.93 9.92 12.63
C ILE A 149 1.62 8.57 12.37
N ASP A 150 2.01 7.90 13.44
CA ASP A 150 2.61 6.56 13.34
C ASP A 150 1.63 5.58 12.73
N TRP A 151 2.01 5.02 11.58
CA TRP A 151 1.26 3.94 10.97
C TRP A 151 1.45 2.66 11.78
N ASP A 152 0.37 2.20 12.39
CA ASP A 152 0.28 0.92 13.10
C ASP A 152 -1.07 0.29 12.73
N PRO A 153 -1.09 -0.63 11.74
CA PRO A 153 -2.33 -1.22 11.25
C PRO A 153 -3.09 -1.96 12.36
N HIS A 154 -2.39 -2.58 13.31
CA HIS A 154 -3.04 -3.27 14.42
C HIS A 154 -3.79 -2.32 15.35
N LYS A 155 -3.22 -1.15 15.64
CA LYS A 155 -3.92 -0.14 16.45
C LYS A 155 -5.08 0.50 15.70
N ILE A 156 -4.90 0.76 14.42
CA ILE A 156 -5.89 1.47 13.60
C ILE A 156 -7.10 0.58 13.35
N PHE A 157 -6.91 -0.66 12.89
CA PHE A 157 -8.01 -1.55 12.53
C PHE A 157 -8.62 -2.34 13.70
N ASN A 158 -7.94 -2.44 14.84
CA ASN A 158 -8.47 -3.11 16.03
C ASN A 158 -9.13 -2.14 17.04
N GLN A 159 -9.39 -0.89 16.68
CA GLN A 159 -10.08 0.04 17.58
C GLN A 159 -11.55 -0.39 17.77
N PRO A 160 -12.01 -0.58 19.02
CA PRO A 160 -13.37 -1.09 19.29
C PRO A 160 -14.50 -0.12 18.94
N HIS A 161 -14.21 1.08 18.48
CA HIS A 161 -15.16 2.16 18.27
C HIS A 161 -15.54 2.44 16.80
N LEU A 162 -15.01 1.72 15.83
CA LEU A 162 -15.51 1.80 14.47
C LEU A 162 -16.81 1.01 14.39
N SER A 163 -17.92 1.64 14.86
CA SER A 163 -19.28 1.10 14.74
C SER A 163 -19.64 0.77 13.28
N GLU A 164 -19.00 1.42 12.32
CA GLU A 164 -19.13 1.12 10.90
C GLU A 164 -18.54 -0.26 10.53
N TYR A 165 -17.50 -0.73 11.21
CA TYR A 165 -17.00 -2.10 11.02
C TYR A 165 -18.02 -3.18 11.42
N LYS A 166 -18.95 -2.89 12.32
CA LYS A 166 -20.05 -3.80 12.63
C LYS A 166 -21.03 -3.94 11.47
N TYR A 167 -21.24 -2.87 10.70
CA TYR A 167 -22.10 -2.94 9.52
C TYR A 167 -21.41 -3.71 8.38
N LEU A 168 -20.14 -3.43 8.11
CA LEU A 168 -19.35 -4.19 7.12
C LEU A 168 -19.23 -5.67 7.51
N LYS A 169 -19.04 -5.97 8.80
CA LYS A 169 -19.00 -7.36 9.26
C LYS A 169 -20.35 -8.07 9.12
N GLN A 170 -21.46 -7.38 9.28
CA GLN A 170 -22.80 -7.92 9.02
C GLN A 170 -23.07 -8.13 7.53
N ASP A 171 -22.55 -7.26 6.67
CA ASP A 171 -22.71 -7.42 5.21
C ASP A 171 -21.78 -8.51 4.63
N PHE A 172 -20.65 -8.79 5.26
CA PHE A 172 -19.77 -9.92 4.88
C PHE A 172 -20.16 -11.25 5.50
N ASP A 173 -20.98 -11.27 6.56
CA ASP A 173 -21.62 -12.48 7.09
C ASP A 173 -22.81 -12.97 6.24
N ILE A 174 -23.14 -12.29 5.14
CA ILE A 174 -23.95 -12.85 4.08
C ILE A 174 -23.08 -13.89 3.37
N SER A 175 -23.04 -15.08 3.94
CA SER A 175 -22.51 -16.28 3.31
C SER A 175 -23.09 -16.36 1.88
N TYR A 176 -22.26 -16.12 0.88
CA TYR A 176 -22.57 -16.54 -0.46
C TYR A 176 -22.61 -18.05 -0.47
N ASN A 177 -23.80 -18.60 -0.28
CA ASN A 177 -24.07 -20.00 -0.41
C ASN A 177 -24.09 -20.33 -1.91
N ILE A 178 -22.90 -20.40 -2.51
CA ILE A 178 -22.73 -20.97 -3.85
C ILE A 178 -22.50 -22.46 -3.65
N GLN A 179 -23.55 -23.23 -3.78
CA GLN A 179 -23.54 -24.68 -3.89
C GLN A 179 -23.06 -25.46 -2.66
N GLY A 180 -23.54 -25.16 -1.46
CA GLY A 180 -23.41 -26.08 -0.32
C GLY A 180 -21.97 -26.35 0.16
N VAL A 181 -21.04 -25.48 -0.14
CA VAL A 181 -19.68 -25.52 0.42
C VAL A 181 -19.64 -24.55 1.58
N ASP A 182 -19.66 -25.07 2.79
CA ASP A 182 -19.37 -24.32 4.00
C ASP A 182 -17.95 -23.76 3.90
N ILE A 183 -17.84 -22.47 3.59
CA ILE A 183 -16.58 -21.75 3.75
C ILE A 183 -16.46 -21.51 5.24
N TYR A 184 -15.64 -22.33 5.90
CA TYR A 184 -15.35 -22.26 7.32
C TYR A 184 -14.93 -20.83 7.68
N HIS A 185 -15.55 -20.30 8.74
CA HIS A 185 -15.09 -19.14 9.48
C HIS A 185 -13.61 -19.32 9.84
N LEU A 186 -12.72 -18.71 9.11
CA LEU A 186 -11.36 -18.50 9.60
C LEU A 186 -11.45 -17.40 10.67
N PRO A 187 -11.16 -17.72 11.92
CA PRO A 187 -11.12 -16.71 12.97
C PRO A 187 -10.06 -15.67 12.60
N TYR A 188 -10.44 -14.41 12.62
CA TYR A 188 -9.65 -13.22 12.26
C TYR A 188 -8.32 -13.06 13.04
N HIS A 189 -8.00 -14.00 13.93
CA HIS A 189 -6.79 -13.99 14.76
C HIS A 189 -5.51 -14.48 14.07
N HIS A 190 -5.56 -14.83 12.77
CA HIS A 190 -4.40 -15.40 12.05
C HIS A 190 -4.17 -14.83 10.65
N LEU A 191 -4.63 -13.61 10.34
CA LEU A 191 -4.08 -12.86 9.20
C LEU A 191 -2.65 -12.41 9.53
N LYS A 192 -1.75 -13.37 9.60
CA LYS A 192 -0.31 -13.15 9.56
C LYS A 192 0.03 -12.81 8.11
N TYR A 193 0.37 -11.57 7.90
CA TYR A 193 1.07 -10.90 6.79
C TYR A 193 1.39 -11.75 5.56
N LEU A 194 0.63 -11.58 4.50
CA LEU A 194 0.96 -12.11 3.17
C LEU A 194 1.77 -11.07 2.41
N ILE A 195 3.07 -11.00 2.63
CA ILE A 195 3.96 -10.36 1.67
C ILE A 195 4.28 -11.42 0.61
N LEU A 196 3.59 -11.38 -0.51
CA LEU A 196 3.96 -12.11 -1.71
C LEU A 196 5.24 -11.46 -2.26
N LEU A 197 6.40 -11.99 -1.86
CA LEU A 197 7.66 -11.74 -2.55
C LEU A 197 7.60 -12.52 -3.88
N ILE A 198 7.20 -11.84 -4.96
CA ILE A 198 7.38 -12.32 -6.34
C ILE A 198 8.72 -11.84 -6.86
#